data_53a6e914a3652abf35aeff90d5070dd7
#
_entry.id   53a6e914a3652abf35aeff90d5070dd7
#
_cell.length_a   1.000
_cell.length_b   1.000
_cell.length_c   1.000
_cell.angle_alpha   90.00
_cell.angle_beta   90.00
_cell.angle_gamma   90.00
#
_symmetry.space_group_name_H-M   'P 1'
#
loop_
_entity.id
_entity.type
_entity.pdbx_description
1 polymer ?
#
loop_
_entity_poly.entity_id
_entity_poly.type
_entity_poly.pdbx_seq_one_letter_code
_entity_poly.pdbx_strand_id
1 'polypeptide(L)'
;MRYLILTNLLAIAITCVSIAQPKKVREASFGAAFEVPDGWQHQRTDYGYVLGSNTLSGIMLVIASPYKTLEKMRQAAYQGIQEEGGTQLTLSGELKPFGANGISGYFQGTMNWEHAKAYSIGLASDKGGKGVTCLIVTTPDLFSSEHVSELEKLAGSFTFFEPEIPDEVKEWEKWFKTPGGCRLKYLTSSGSSDYSGNYSGSSSEATIDLCPNGSFSYSSNSDFNVNSDAGSAFSASSDDGEGTWELGFNGRLPVLILNFRNGNQSEYELTYKDQKTYLNGTRYFVLFDNEGPKCH
;
A
#
# COMPACT_ATOMS: atom_id res chain seq x y z
N MET A 1 -6.49 -6.62 -4.35
CA MET A 1 -5.52 -5.71 -3.72
C MET A 1 -4.16 -6.11 -4.28
N ARG A 2 -3.63 -5.35 -5.24
CA ARG A 2 -2.37 -5.67 -5.92
C ARG A 2 -1.28 -4.76 -5.37
N TYR A 3 -0.30 -5.34 -4.70
CA TYR A 3 0.87 -4.64 -4.21
C TYR A 3 1.97 -4.71 -5.27
N LEU A 4 2.24 -3.60 -5.92
CA LEU A 4 3.38 -3.42 -6.84
C LEU A 4 4.62 -3.04 -6.02
N ILE A 5 5.25 -3.99 -5.32
CA ILE A 5 6.26 -3.61 -4.31
C ILE A 5 7.69 -4.01 -4.67
N LEU A 6 7.95 -4.95 -5.58
CA LEU A 6 9.28 -5.58 -5.60
C LEU A 6 10.04 -5.60 -6.94
N THR A 7 9.52 -5.03 -8.01
CA THR A 7 10.16 -5.15 -9.33
C THR A 7 11.47 -4.38 -9.53
N ASN A 8 11.94 -3.59 -8.55
CA ASN A 8 13.18 -2.80 -8.68
C ASN A 8 14.20 -2.97 -7.54
N LEU A 9 14.13 -4.01 -6.74
CA LEU A 9 14.93 -4.11 -5.51
C LEU A 9 16.33 -4.73 -5.68
N LEU A 10 16.70 -5.28 -6.83
CA LEU A 10 17.94 -6.07 -6.95
C LEU A 10 19.15 -5.32 -7.54
N ALA A 11 19.07 -4.02 -7.80
CA ALA A 11 20.19 -3.25 -8.38
C ALA A 11 20.73 -2.16 -7.45
N ILE A 12 20.52 -2.26 -6.12
CA ILE A 12 21.11 -1.30 -5.20
C ILE A 12 22.48 -1.82 -4.78
N ALA A 13 23.52 -1.43 -5.54
CA ALA A 13 24.89 -1.44 -5.04
C ALA A 13 24.95 -0.46 -3.86
N ILE A 14 24.94 -0.98 -2.64
CA ILE A 14 25.17 -0.20 -1.42
C ILE A 14 26.61 0.31 -1.49
N THR A 15 26.81 1.49 -2.08
CA THR A 15 28.09 2.20 -1.97
C THR A 15 28.22 2.60 -0.50
N CYS A 16 29.15 1.97 0.20
CA CYS A 16 29.48 2.23 1.59
C CYS A 16 29.99 3.67 1.75
N VAL A 17 29.09 4.61 1.92
CA VAL A 17 29.39 5.85 2.63
C VAL A 17 29.09 5.57 4.09
N SER A 18 30.14 5.38 4.91
CA SER A 18 30.05 5.15 6.36
C SER A 18 29.61 6.45 7.08
N ILE A 19 28.38 6.87 6.83
CA ILE A 19 27.69 7.79 7.71
C ILE A 19 27.02 6.87 8.76
N ALA A 20 27.35 7.06 10.03
CA ALA A 20 26.73 6.30 11.11
C ALA A 20 25.21 6.54 11.04
N GLN A 21 24.48 5.56 10.54
CA GLN A 21 23.02 5.64 10.47
C GLN A 21 22.43 5.59 11.88
N PRO A 22 21.31 6.28 12.14
CA PRO A 22 20.67 6.21 13.44
C PRO A 22 20.24 4.77 13.71
N LYS A 23 20.64 4.23 14.85
CA LYS A 23 20.25 2.89 15.28
C LYS A 23 18.75 2.76 15.50
N LYS A 24 18.08 3.85 15.90
CA LYS A 24 16.65 3.93 16.13
C LYS A 24 15.96 4.67 14.97
N VAL A 25 15.03 4.00 14.32
CA VAL A 25 14.20 4.54 13.26
C VAL A 25 12.84 4.87 13.85
N ARG A 26 12.34 6.07 13.55
CA ARG A 26 10.97 6.50 13.87
C ARG A 26 10.24 6.81 12.59
N GLU A 27 9.18 6.06 12.31
CA GLU A 27 8.33 6.28 11.14
C GLU A 27 6.98 6.81 11.61
N ALA A 28 6.85 8.13 11.52
CA ALA A 28 5.69 8.85 12.05
C ALA A 28 4.38 8.47 11.36
N SER A 29 4.44 8.25 10.04
CA SER A 29 3.26 7.89 9.24
C SER A 29 2.70 6.51 9.55
N PHE A 30 3.56 5.57 10.01
CA PHE A 30 3.11 4.25 10.46
C PHE A 30 2.67 4.26 11.92
N GLY A 31 3.10 5.29 12.67
CA GLY A 31 2.97 5.32 14.12
C GLY A 31 3.84 4.27 14.80
N ALA A 32 5.05 4.05 14.28
CA ALA A 32 5.95 3.01 14.77
C ALA A 32 7.40 3.49 14.85
N ALA A 33 8.14 2.96 15.82
CA ALA A 33 9.59 3.09 15.90
C ALA A 33 10.21 1.73 16.19
N PHE A 34 11.43 1.51 15.67
CA PHE A 34 12.16 0.26 15.85
C PHE A 34 13.66 0.53 15.93
N GLU A 35 14.40 -0.46 16.42
CA GLU A 35 15.86 -0.42 16.45
C GLU A 35 16.43 -1.35 15.39
N VAL A 36 17.38 -0.82 14.62
CA VAL A 36 18.13 -1.61 13.62
C VAL A 36 19.10 -2.51 14.37
N PRO A 37 19.08 -3.84 14.14
CA PRO A 37 20.02 -4.76 14.81
C PRO A 37 21.48 -4.44 14.49
N ASP A 38 22.38 -4.83 15.40
CA ASP A 38 23.82 -4.62 15.21
C ASP A 38 24.31 -5.36 13.95
N GLY A 39 25.13 -4.68 13.15
CA GLY A 39 25.66 -5.24 11.90
C GLY A 39 24.71 -5.10 10.70
N TRP A 40 23.51 -4.54 10.89
CA TRP A 40 22.58 -4.23 9.83
C TRP A 40 22.61 -2.74 9.48
N GLN A 41 22.43 -2.46 8.19
CA GLN A 41 22.22 -1.11 7.65
C GLN A 41 20.82 -1.04 7.08
N HIS A 42 20.19 0.12 7.10
CA HIS A 42 18.83 0.29 6.59
C HIS A 42 18.77 1.37 5.53
N GLN A 43 17.82 1.21 4.61
CA GLN A 43 17.47 2.21 3.62
C GLN A 43 15.95 2.35 3.59
N ARG A 44 15.46 3.59 3.60
CA ARG A 44 14.04 3.86 3.40
C ARG A 44 13.67 3.67 1.93
N THR A 45 12.54 3.02 1.70
CA THR A 45 11.90 2.84 0.38
C THR A 45 10.50 3.44 0.38
N ASP A 46 9.82 3.43 -0.75
CA ASP A 46 8.45 3.92 -0.86
C ASP A 46 7.45 3.15 0.03
N TYR A 47 7.76 1.92 0.40
CA TYR A 47 6.85 1.03 1.12
C TYR A 47 7.29 0.72 2.55
N GLY A 48 8.44 1.25 2.99
CA GLY A 48 8.99 1.00 4.30
C GLY A 48 10.52 1.00 4.30
N TYR A 49 11.13 -0.04 4.83
CA TYR A 49 12.58 -0.13 4.97
C TYR A 49 13.10 -1.47 4.46
N VAL A 50 14.25 -1.41 3.81
CA VAL A 50 15.10 -2.55 3.49
C VAL A 50 16.32 -2.50 4.38
N LEU A 51 16.67 -3.64 4.98
CA LEU A 51 17.88 -3.77 5.78
C LEU A 51 18.77 -4.85 5.16
N GLY A 52 20.08 -4.57 5.13
CA GLY A 52 21.12 -5.50 4.68
C GLY A 52 22.22 -5.65 5.71
N SER A 53 22.88 -6.81 5.73
CA SER A 53 24.01 -7.09 6.60
C SER A 53 25.22 -7.52 5.77
N ASN A 54 26.43 -7.19 6.25
CA ASN A 54 27.67 -7.66 5.64
C ASN A 54 28.12 -9.04 6.15
N THR A 55 27.46 -9.55 7.20
CA THR A 55 27.83 -10.81 7.85
C THR A 55 26.78 -11.90 7.67
N LEU A 56 25.53 -11.54 7.43
CA LEU A 56 24.44 -12.50 7.25
C LEU A 56 23.81 -12.26 5.87
N SER A 57 23.77 -13.30 5.04
CA SER A 57 23.18 -13.24 3.70
C SER A 57 21.69 -13.03 3.75
N GLY A 58 21.15 -12.27 2.76
CA GLY A 58 19.73 -12.01 2.65
C GLY A 58 19.38 -10.56 3.02
N ILE A 59 18.10 -10.28 3.03
CA ILE A 59 17.57 -8.97 3.34
C ILE A 59 16.46 -9.05 4.38
N MET A 60 16.31 -8.00 5.19
CA MET A 60 15.10 -7.77 5.97
C MET A 60 14.26 -6.67 5.34
N LEU A 61 12.95 -6.83 5.42
CA LEU A 61 11.97 -5.82 5.02
C LEU A 61 11.13 -5.44 6.22
N VAL A 62 10.87 -4.16 6.37
CA VAL A 62 9.90 -3.59 7.31
C VAL A 62 8.88 -2.83 6.49
N ILE A 63 7.65 -3.33 6.45
CA ILE A 63 6.60 -2.83 5.56
C ILE A 63 5.38 -2.47 6.42
N ALA A 64 4.73 -1.33 6.13
CA ALA A 64 3.43 -1.03 6.73
C ALA A 64 2.42 -2.11 6.34
N SER A 65 1.83 -2.76 7.32
CA SER A 65 0.79 -3.74 7.06
C SER A 65 -0.54 -3.03 6.78
N PRO A 66 -1.27 -3.40 5.73
CA PRO A 66 -2.62 -2.86 5.51
C PRO A 66 -3.63 -3.39 6.54
N TYR A 67 -3.25 -4.42 7.29
CA TYR A 67 -4.13 -5.11 8.22
C TYR A 67 -4.01 -4.53 9.63
N LYS A 68 -5.15 -4.06 10.17
CA LYS A 68 -5.22 -3.45 11.51
C LYS A 68 -5.35 -4.49 12.63
N THR A 69 -5.65 -5.76 12.33
CA THR A 69 -5.91 -6.80 13.33
C THR A 69 -5.11 -8.06 13.06
N LEU A 70 -4.77 -8.79 14.13
CA LEU A 70 -4.09 -10.09 14.02
C LEU A 70 -4.87 -11.10 13.20
N GLU A 71 -6.19 -11.09 13.28
CA GLU A 71 -7.04 -12.01 12.51
C GLU A 71 -6.91 -11.77 11.01
N LYS A 72 -6.97 -10.52 10.57
CA LYS A 72 -6.74 -10.16 9.16
C LYS A 72 -5.31 -10.47 8.70
N MET A 73 -4.31 -10.24 9.56
CA MET A 73 -2.92 -10.63 9.27
C MET A 73 -2.79 -12.15 9.13
N ARG A 74 -3.46 -12.92 9.98
CA ARG A 74 -3.48 -14.40 9.92
C ARG A 74 -4.09 -14.86 8.60
N GLN A 75 -5.25 -14.35 8.22
CA GLN A 75 -5.91 -14.69 6.95
C GLN A 75 -5.01 -14.37 5.75
N ALA A 76 -4.35 -13.23 5.75
CA ALA A 76 -3.42 -12.85 4.70
C ALA A 76 -2.19 -13.77 4.65
N ALA A 77 -1.66 -14.17 5.79
CA ALA A 77 -0.53 -15.10 5.85
C ALA A 77 -0.87 -16.46 5.25
N TYR A 78 -2.09 -16.96 5.43
CA TYR A 78 -2.54 -18.21 4.79
C TYR A 78 -2.71 -18.07 3.27
N GLN A 79 -3.03 -16.87 2.77
CA GLN A 79 -3.07 -16.61 1.32
C GLN A 79 -1.68 -16.55 0.70
N GLY A 80 -0.64 -16.28 1.51
CA GLY A 80 0.72 -16.09 1.05
C GLY A 80 0.96 -14.71 0.46
N ILE A 81 2.16 -14.53 -0.10
CA ILE A 81 2.60 -13.29 -0.75
C ILE A 81 2.72 -13.58 -2.24
N GLN A 82 1.99 -12.83 -3.06
CA GLN A 82 2.06 -12.92 -4.52
C GLN A 82 2.19 -11.53 -5.10
N GLU A 83 3.25 -11.32 -5.88
CA GLU A 83 3.52 -10.04 -6.54
C GLU A 83 3.96 -10.25 -7.98
N GLU A 84 3.69 -9.27 -8.81
CA GLU A 84 4.26 -9.20 -10.15
C GLU A 84 5.79 -9.15 -10.05
N GLY A 85 6.50 -9.79 -11.00
CA GLY A 85 7.97 -9.87 -10.93
C GLY A 85 8.52 -11.15 -10.29
N GLY A 86 7.67 -12.19 -10.15
CA GLY A 86 8.14 -13.53 -9.78
C GLY A 86 8.30 -13.78 -8.28
N THR A 87 7.58 -13.02 -7.46
CA THR A 87 7.49 -13.28 -6.02
C THR A 87 6.22 -14.07 -5.72
N GLN A 88 6.42 -15.29 -5.20
CA GLN A 88 5.36 -16.15 -4.73
C GLN A 88 5.88 -16.94 -3.51
N LEU A 89 5.48 -16.50 -2.32
CA LEU A 89 5.84 -17.13 -1.07
C LEU A 89 4.59 -17.68 -0.38
N THR A 90 4.59 -18.95 -0.04
CA THR A 90 3.50 -19.64 0.65
C THR A 90 3.91 -20.00 2.07
N LEU A 91 2.95 -19.95 2.98
CA LEU A 91 3.18 -20.34 4.38
C LEU A 91 3.65 -21.80 4.45
N SER A 92 4.71 -22.04 5.21
CA SER A 92 5.30 -23.36 5.44
C SER A 92 5.16 -23.72 6.93
N GLY A 93 4.21 -24.59 7.24
CA GLY A 93 3.90 -24.96 8.61
C GLY A 93 2.80 -24.06 9.24
N GLU A 94 2.83 -23.93 10.55
CA GLU A 94 1.82 -23.22 11.33
C GLU A 94 2.28 -21.82 11.73
N LEU A 95 1.33 -20.89 11.83
CA LEU A 95 1.55 -19.58 12.42
C LEU A 95 1.65 -19.70 13.93
N LYS A 96 2.62 -19.03 14.52
CA LYS A 96 2.85 -18.96 15.96
C LYS A 96 2.60 -17.57 16.50
N PRO A 97 2.10 -17.44 17.74
CA PRO A 97 2.06 -16.16 18.41
C PRO A 97 3.47 -15.54 18.54
N PHE A 98 3.59 -14.23 18.38
CA PHE A 98 4.78 -13.45 18.66
C PHE A 98 4.44 -12.29 19.60
N GLY A 99 4.87 -12.39 20.86
CA GLY A 99 4.46 -11.45 21.89
C GLY A 99 2.93 -11.41 22.08
N ALA A 100 2.43 -10.26 22.52
CA ALA A 100 1.00 -10.07 22.81
C ALA A 100 0.18 -9.70 21.56
N ASN A 101 0.79 -9.03 20.59
CA ASN A 101 0.13 -8.42 19.44
C ASN A 101 0.74 -8.81 18.09
N GLY A 102 1.44 -9.95 18.02
CA GLY A 102 2.09 -10.41 16.81
C GLY A 102 1.82 -11.87 16.48
N ILE A 103 2.08 -12.21 15.22
CA ILE A 103 2.11 -13.57 14.68
C ILE A 103 3.36 -13.76 13.84
N SER A 104 3.88 -14.98 13.81
CA SER A 104 5.05 -15.32 13.02
C SER A 104 4.88 -16.63 12.26
N GLY A 105 5.63 -16.81 11.18
CA GLY A 105 5.61 -18.03 10.40
C GLY A 105 6.73 -18.08 9.37
N TYR A 106 7.01 -19.30 8.91
CA TYR A 106 7.94 -19.56 7.82
C TYR A 106 7.22 -19.53 6.48
N PHE A 107 7.91 -19.04 5.47
CA PHE A 107 7.42 -19.02 4.09
C PHE A 107 8.48 -19.61 3.17
N GLN A 108 8.03 -20.19 2.06
CA GLN A 108 8.91 -20.72 1.03
C GLN A 108 8.28 -20.55 -0.35
N GLY A 109 9.13 -20.48 -1.36
CA GLY A 109 8.68 -20.31 -2.73
C GLY A 109 9.73 -19.63 -3.58
N THR A 110 9.34 -18.57 -4.28
CA THR A 110 10.25 -17.76 -5.10
C THR A 110 10.17 -16.28 -4.71
N MET A 111 11.28 -15.60 -4.88
CA MET A 111 11.38 -14.14 -4.83
C MET A 111 12.25 -13.68 -6.00
N ASN A 112 11.69 -12.82 -6.87
CA ASN A 112 12.35 -12.43 -8.13
C ASN A 112 12.77 -13.63 -8.98
N TRP A 113 11.91 -14.65 -9.07
CA TRP A 113 12.15 -15.91 -9.81
C TRP A 113 13.20 -16.85 -9.21
N GLU A 114 13.84 -16.48 -8.11
CA GLU A 114 14.81 -17.33 -7.40
C GLU A 114 14.16 -18.05 -6.23
N HIS A 115 14.61 -19.27 -5.94
CA HIS A 115 14.13 -20.02 -4.76
C HIS A 115 14.43 -19.24 -3.48
N ALA A 116 13.42 -19.07 -2.65
CA ALA A 116 13.50 -18.30 -1.43
C ALA A 116 12.91 -19.05 -0.24
N LYS A 117 13.53 -18.83 0.92
CA LYS A 117 13.00 -19.17 2.24
C LYS A 117 12.96 -17.90 3.09
N ALA A 118 11.86 -17.72 3.77
CA ALA A 118 11.64 -16.52 4.57
C ALA A 118 11.05 -16.86 5.94
N TYR A 119 11.24 -15.94 6.88
CA TYR A 119 10.51 -15.89 8.14
C TYR A 119 9.86 -14.52 8.25
N SER A 120 8.60 -14.49 8.63
CA SER A 120 7.82 -13.25 8.72
C SER A 120 7.21 -13.10 10.09
N ILE A 121 7.16 -11.85 10.57
CA ILE A 121 6.49 -11.44 11.81
C ILE A 121 5.56 -10.28 11.48
N GLY A 122 4.27 -10.49 11.70
CA GLY A 122 3.25 -9.43 11.62
C GLY A 122 2.93 -8.91 13.01
N LEU A 123 2.98 -7.59 13.19
CA LEU A 123 2.67 -6.89 14.44
C LEU A 123 1.46 -5.98 14.24
N ALA A 124 0.42 -6.15 15.04
CA ALA A 124 -0.73 -5.25 15.05
C ALA A 124 -0.45 -4.05 15.96
N SER A 125 -0.86 -2.85 15.53
CA SER A 125 -0.78 -1.66 16.36
C SER A 125 -1.98 -1.56 17.29
N ASP A 126 -1.75 -1.25 18.56
CA ASP A 126 -2.78 -0.90 19.55
C ASP A 126 -3.07 0.61 19.60
N LYS A 127 -2.41 1.41 18.75
CA LYS A 127 -2.49 2.88 18.73
C LYS A 127 -3.25 3.42 17.53
N GLY A 128 -4.11 2.61 16.89
CA GLY A 128 -4.98 3.03 15.78
C GLY A 128 -4.28 3.14 14.43
N GLY A 129 -2.96 2.93 14.36
CA GLY A 129 -2.20 2.92 13.11
C GLY A 129 -2.31 1.62 12.32
N LYS A 130 -1.63 1.60 11.19
CA LYS A 130 -1.37 0.36 10.46
C LYS A 130 -0.43 -0.51 11.27
N GLY A 131 -0.60 -1.83 11.18
CA GLY A 131 0.39 -2.75 11.72
C GLY A 131 1.69 -2.72 10.90
N VAL A 132 2.62 -3.56 11.25
CA VAL A 132 3.89 -3.72 10.55
C VAL A 132 4.10 -5.19 10.22
N THR A 133 4.62 -5.45 9.02
CA THR A 133 5.13 -6.76 8.64
C THR A 133 6.65 -6.68 8.52
N CYS A 134 7.34 -7.48 9.31
CA CYS A 134 8.78 -7.69 9.20
C CYS A 134 9.01 -9.03 8.49
N LEU A 135 9.88 -9.05 7.50
CA LEU A 135 10.23 -10.24 6.75
C LEU A 135 11.76 -10.33 6.64
N ILE A 136 12.32 -11.51 6.88
CA ILE A 136 13.70 -11.81 6.48
C ILE A 136 13.68 -12.93 5.43
N VAL A 137 14.45 -12.75 4.37
CA VAL A 137 14.46 -13.67 3.24
C VAL A 137 15.86 -13.85 2.69
N THR A 138 16.17 -15.11 2.34
CA THR A 138 17.39 -15.51 1.64
C THR A 138 17.12 -16.80 0.85
N THR A 139 18.13 -17.33 0.16
CA THR A 139 18.02 -18.64 -0.49
C THR A 139 17.88 -19.76 0.55
N PRO A 140 17.21 -20.88 0.23
CA PRO A 140 16.99 -21.98 1.19
C PRO A 140 18.27 -22.50 1.84
N ASP A 141 19.37 -22.58 1.09
CA ASP A 141 20.65 -23.12 1.53
C ASP A 141 21.35 -22.28 2.59
N LEU A 142 21.12 -20.95 2.54
CA LEU A 142 21.73 -19.99 3.44
C LEU A 142 20.84 -19.68 4.66
N PHE A 143 19.58 -20.10 4.62
CA PHE A 143 18.63 -19.78 5.68
C PHE A 143 18.96 -20.56 6.96
N SER A 144 19.19 -19.86 8.05
CA SER A 144 19.57 -20.39 9.36
C SER A 144 18.71 -19.86 10.50
N SER A 145 18.91 -20.40 11.71
CA SER A 145 18.30 -19.89 12.94
C SER A 145 18.74 -18.47 13.28
N GLU A 146 19.89 -18.02 12.79
CA GLU A 146 20.38 -16.68 12.99
C GLU A 146 19.49 -15.65 12.31
N HIS A 147 19.01 -15.94 11.08
CA HIS A 147 18.03 -15.11 10.39
C HIS A 147 16.76 -14.91 11.22
N VAL A 148 16.26 -15.98 11.82
CA VAL A 148 15.09 -15.92 12.71
C VAL A 148 15.37 -15.03 13.91
N SER A 149 16.50 -15.26 14.61
CA SER A 149 16.88 -14.49 15.79
C SER A 149 17.05 -13.00 15.50
N GLU A 150 17.66 -12.65 14.36
CA GLU A 150 17.85 -11.24 13.97
C GLU A 150 16.50 -10.56 13.64
N LEU A 151 15.59 -11.25 12.96
CA LEU A 151 14.26 -10.69 12.72
C LEU A 151 13.45 -10.57 14.02
N GLU A 152 13.56 -11.51 14.94
CA GLU A 152 12.89 -11.45 16.25
C GLU A 152 13.40 -10.30 17.10
N LYS A 153 14.72 -10.01 17.08
CA LYS A 153 15.30 -8.83 17.71
C LYS A 153 14.72 -7.53 17.13
N LEU A 154 14.71 -7.44 15.80
CA LEU A 154 14.10 -6.29 15.10
C LEU A 154 12.63 -6.13 15.51
N ALA A 155 11.83 -7.18 15.36
CA ALA A 155 10.40 -7.15 15.65
C ALA A 155 10.10 -6.88 17.14
N GLY A 156 10.91 -7.41 18.04
CA GLY A 156 10.80 -7.18 19.48
C GLY A 156 11.13 -5.75 19.93
N SER A 157 11.82 -5.00 19.08
CA SER A 157 12.18 -3.59 19.35
C SER A 157 11.08 -2.59 19.01
N PHE A 158 10.01 -3.04 18.33
CA PHE A 158 8.94 -2.14 17.90
C PHE A 158 8.20 -1.51 19.08
N THR A 159 7.97 -0.21 18.95
CA THR A 159 7.07 0.56 19.81
C THR A 159 6.08 1.30 18.93
N PHE A 160 4.79 1.19 19.26
CA PHE A 160 3.72 1.87 18.55
C PHE A 160 3.30 3.16 19.25
N PHE A 161 2.90 4.15 18.46
CA PHE A 161 2.33 5.42 18.91
C PHE A 161 1.26 5.86 17.89
N GLU A 162 0.49 6.88 18.20
CA GLU A 162 -0.51 7.40 17.24
C GLU A 162 0.20 7.92 15.99
N PRO A 163 -0.23 7.48 14.78
CA PRO A 163 0.35 7.97 13.53
C PRO A 163 0.20 9.48 13.41
N GLU A 164 1.24 10.13 12.96
CA GLU A 164 1.18 11.54 12.62
C GLU A 164 0.61 11.68 11.19
N ILE A 165 -0.48 12.43 11.08
CA ILE A 165 -1.07 12.71 9.79
C ILE A 165 -0.24 13.80 9.11
N PRO A 166 0.41 13.52 7.96
CA PRO A 166 1.17 14.52 7.21
C PRO A 166 0.31 15.71 6.80
N ASP A 167 0.93 16.88 6.69
CA ASP A 167 0.20 18.11 6.32
C ASP A 167 -0.41 18.01 4.92
N GLU A 168 0.19 17.26 4.03
CA GLU A 168 -0.37 16.98 2.69
C GLU A 168 -1.73 16.28 2.77
N VAL A 169 -1.93 15.35 3.71
CA VAL A 169 -3.25 14.72 3.92
C VAL A 169 -4.27 15.74 4.41
N LYS A 170 -3.84 16.63 5.32
CA LYS A 170 -4.71 17.70 5.84
C LYS A 170 -5.12 18.70 4.76
N GLU A 171 -4.24 19.00 3.80
CA GLU A 171 -4.58 19.84 2.64
C GLU A 171 -5.63 19.17 1.76
N TRP A 172 -5.49 17.87 1.46
CA TRP A 172 -6.53 17.13 0.75
C TRP A 172 -7.85 17.09 1.50
N GLU A 173 -7.79 16.93 2.84
CA GLU A 173 -8.98 16.92 3.68
C GLU A 173 -9.76 18.24 3.59
N LYS A 174 -9.06 19.38 3.59
CA LYS A 174 -9.69 20.70 3.40
C LYS A 174 -10.43 20.80 2.06
N TRP A 175 -9.84 20.26 0.99
CA TRP A 175 -10.47 20.29 -0.33
C TRP A 175 -11.70 19.39 -0.39
N PHE A 176 -11.58 18.15 0.11
CA PHE A 176 -12.67 17.19 0.00
C PHE A 176 -13.82 17.46 0.99
N LYS A 177 -13.55 18.11 2.12
CA LYS A 177 -14.56 18.52 3.11
C LYS A 177 -15.09 19.95 2.90
N THR A 178 -14.88 20.53 1.71
CA THR A 178 -15.49 21.81 1.36
C THR A 178 -17.01 21.74 1.54
N PRO A 179 -17.67 22.82 2.03
CA PRO A 179 -19.13 22.88 2.10
C PRO A 179 -19.76 22.54 0.73
N GLY A 180 -20.71 21.61 0.71
CA GLY A 180 -21.29 21.09 -0.53
C GLY A 180 -20.60 19.83 -1.07
N GLY A 181 -19.39 19.53 -0.60
CA GLY A 181 -18.62 18.35 -1.02
C GLY A 181 -17.79 18.60 -2.28
N CYS A 182 -17.18 17.52 -2.74
CA CYS A 182 -16.26 17.51 -3.88
C CYS A 182 -16.61 16.37 -4.83
N ARG A 183 -16.70 16.66 -6.12
CA ARG A 183 -16.84 15.65 -7.18
C ARG A 183 -15.51 15.43 -7.88
N LEU A 184 -15.04 14.19 -7.89
CA LEU A 184 -13.91 13.75 -8.68
C LEU A 184 -14.46 13.10 -9.96
N LYS A 185 -14.18 13.71 -11.11
CA LYS A 185 -14.70 13.28 -12.40
C LYS A 185 -13.57 12.85 -13.33
N TYR A 186 -13.64 11.62 -13.77
CA TYR A 186 -12.77 11.08 -14.82
C TYR A 186 -13.51 11.08 -16.15
N LEU A 187 -12.85 11.53 -17.18
CA LEU A 187 -13.33 11.51 -18.56
C LEU A 187 -12.20 11.05 -19.47
N THR A 188 -12.48 10.06 -20.28
CA THR A 188 -11.63 9.73 -21.42
C THR A 188 -12.51 9.58 -22.66
N SER A 189 -12.00 10.03 -23.78
CA SER A 189 -12.60 9.78 -25.08
C SER A 189 -11.52 9.33 -26.03
N SER A 190 -11.75 8.25 -26.74
CA SER A 190 -10.93 7.82 -27.86
C SER A 190 -11.81 7.80 -29.11
N GLY A 191 -11.30 8.39 -30.16
CA GLY A 191 -11.97 8.35 -31.47
C GLY A 191 -10.93 8.06 -32.54
N SER A 192 -11.28 7.19 -33.48
CA SER A 192 -10.52 6.98 -34.70
C SER A 192 -11.45 7.16 -35.91
N SER A 193 -10.99 7.88 -36.92
CA SER A 193 -11.63 7.91 -38.23
C SER A 193 -10.84 7.05 -39.17
N ASP A 194 -11.54 6.21 -39.94
CA ASP A 194 -10.93 5.48 -41.05
C ASP A 194 -10.89 6.35 -42.32
N TYR A 195 -10.15 5.89 -43.29
CA TYR A 195 -10.02 6.58 -44.59
C TYR A 195 -11.34 6.65 -45.38
N SER A 196 -12.36 5.92 -44.94
CA SER A 196 -13.69 5.85 -45.53
C SER A 196 -14.68 6.82 -44.89
N GLY A 197 -14.23 7.61 -43.94
CA GLY A 197 -15.06 8.60 -43.21
C GLY A 197 -15.91 8.01 -42.10
N ASN A 198 -15.70 6.75 -41.71
CA ASN A 198 -16.35 6.17 -40.54
C ASN A 198 -15.64 6.65 -39.27
N TYR A 199 -16.40 7.18 -38.34
CA TYR A 199 -15.92 7.56 -37.03
C TYR A 199 -16.36 6.50 -36.02
N SER A 200 -15.40 5.91 -35.31
CA SER A 200 -15.65 5.10 -34.12
C SER A 200 -15.05 5.81 -32.90
N GLY A 201 -15.86 6.06 -31.91
CA GLY A 201 -15.43 6.68 -30.67
C GLY A 201 -16.02 5.95 -29.48
N SER A 202 -15.24 5.78 -28.45
CA SER A 202 -15.70 5.36 -27.13
C SER A 202 -15.42 6.49 -26.13
N SER A 203 -16.35 6.73 -25.25
CA SER A 203 -16.15 7.61 -24.10
C SER A 203 -16.42 6.84 -22.82
N SER A 204 -15.59 7.04 -21.83
CA SER A 204 -15.78 6.49 -20.51
C SER A 204 -15.78 7.63 -19.50
N GLU A 205 -16.72 7.58 -18.59
CA GLU A 205 -16.88 8.54 -17.51
C GLU A 205 -16.96 7.79 -16.17
N ALA A 206 -16.24 8.26 -15.17
CA ALA A 206 -16.42 7.81 -13.79
C ALA A 206 -16.50 9.03 -12.87
N THR A 207 -17.35 8.94 -11.88
CA THR A 207 -17.59 10.02 -10.91
C THR A 207 -17.52 9.45 -9.50
N ILE A 208 -16.79 10.14 -8.62
CA ILE A 208 -16.76 9.89 -7.18
C ILE A 208 -17.23 11.16 -6.49
N ASP A 209 -18.36 11.12 -5.84
CA ASP A 209 -18.92 12.21 -5.06
C ASP A 209 -18.54 12.03 -3.60
N LEU A 210 -17.76 12.97 -3.04
CA LEU A 210 -17.30 12.96 -1.66
C LEU A 210 -18.07 14.01 -0.86
N CYS A 211 -18.81 13.59 0.14
CA CYS A 211 -19.56 14.49 1.01
C CYS A 211 -18.79 14.80 2.30
N PRO A 212 -18.95 16.04 2.86
CA PRO A 212 -18.22 16.45 4.07
C PRO A 212 -18.52 15.60 5.30
N ASN A 213 -19.66 14.93 5.34
CA ASN A 213 -20.05 14.00 6.40
C ASN A 213 -19.34 12.64 6.34
N GLY A 214 -18.41 12.45 5.37
CA GLY A 214 -17.68 11.21 5.18
C GLY A 214 -18.40 10.15 4.33
N SER A 215 -19.59 10.47 3.78
CA SER A 215 -20.23 9.55 2.81
C SER A 215 -19.72 9.81 1.40
N PHE A 216 -19.78 8.79 0.55
CA PHE A 216 -19.51 8.93 -0.89
C PHE A 216 -20.54 8.18 -1.72
N SER A 217 -20.65 8.59 -2.99
CA SER A 217 -21.26 7.81 -4.05
C SER A 217 -20.31 7.71 -5.23
N TYR A 218 -20.35 6.57 -5.91
CA TYR A 218 -19.57 6.27 -7.10
C TYR A 218 -20.51 5.91 -8.25
N SER A 219 -20.24 6.43 -9.42
CA SER A 219 -20.94 6.04 -10.64
C SER A 219 -19.97 5.91 -11.79
N SER A 220 -20.20 4.94 -12.67
CA SER A 220 -19.41 4.76 -13.89
C SER A 220 -20.33 4.37 -15.04
N ASN A 221 -20.15 5.06 -16.17
CA ASN A 221 -20.94 4.86 -17.38
C ASN A 221 -20.11 4.16 -18.44
N SER A 222 -19.54 3.00 -18.18
CA SER A 222 -18.91 2.20 -19.23
C SER A 222 -18.40 0.86 -18.75
N ASP A 223 -18.13 -0.03 -19.71
CA ASP A 223 -17.25 -1.19 -19.55
C ASP A 223 -15.80 -0.68 -19.36
N PHE A 224 -15.45 -0.36 -18.13
CA PHE A 224 -14.17 0.23 -17.78
C PHE A 224 -13.15 -0.88 -17.53
N ASN A 225 -12.45 -1.29 -18.60
CA ASN A 225 -11.22 -2.06 -18.48
C ASN A 225 -10.05 -1.08 -18.40
N VAL A 226 -9.65 -0.68 -17.21
CA VAL A 226 -8.34 -0.07 -17.02
C VAL A 226 -7.32 -1.18 -16.85
N ASN A 227 -6.73 -1.58 -17.95
CA ASN A 227 -5.43 -2.21 -17.95
C ASN A 227 -4.38 -1.09 -17.87
N SER A 228 -4.12 -0.58 -16.70
CA SER A 228 -2.91 0.21 -16.47
C SER A 228 -1.91 -0.69 -15.77
N ASP A 229 -0.64 -0.61 -16.17
CA ASP A 229 0.51 -1.26 -15.52
C ASP A 229 0.67 -0.87 -14.02
N ALA A 230 -0.22 -0.03 -13.50
CA ALA A 230 -0.22 0.53 -12.15
C ALA A 230 -1.36 0.04 -11.25
N GLY A 231 -1.86 -1.18 -11.45
CA GLY A 231 -2.85 -1.78 -10.57
C GLY A 231 -4.23 -1.96 -11.22
N SER A 232 -4.85 -3.12 -10.96
CA SER A 232 -6.20 -3.40 -11.43
C SER A 232 -7.18 -2.47 -10.73
N ALA A 233 -7.78 -1.57 -11.49
CA ALA A 233 -9.01 -0.97 -11.09
C ALA A 233 -10.09 -2.07 -11.07
N PHE A 234 -10.81 -2.15 -9.98
CA PHE A 234 -11.92 -3.04 -9.80
C PHE A 234 -12.98 -2.72 -10.85
N SER A 235 -13.33 -3.68 -11.68
CA SER A 235 -14.51 -3.60 -12.53
C SER A 235 -15.71 -3.78 -11.63
N ALA A 236 -16.32 -2.69 -11.20
CA ALA A 236 -17.62 -2.72 -10.56
C ALA A 236 -18.67 -2.94 -11.66
N SER A 237 -18.99 -4.18 -11.92
CA SER A 237 -20.26 -4.47 -12.54
C SER A 237 -21.35 -4.08 -11.56
N SER A 238 -22.07 -2.98 -11.84
CA SER A 238 -23.42 -2.65 -11.34
C SER A 238 -23.68 -2.60 -9.82
N ASP A 239 -22.71 -2.37 -8.96
CA ASP A 239 -23.01 -2.00 -7.59
C ASP A 239 -23.11 -0.49 -7.51
N ASP A 240 -24.23 0.03 -7.00
CA ASP A 240 -24.37 1.42 -6.58
C ASP A 240 -23.24 1.68 -5.58
N GLY A 241 -22.22 2.37 -6.03
CA GLY A 241 -20.99 2.55 -5.30
C GLY A 241 -21.13 3.56 -4.18
N GLU A 242 -21.84 3.21 -3.13
CA GLU A 242 -22.01 4.07 -1.95
C GLU A 242 -21.28 3.50 -0.75
N GLY A 243 -20.89 4.41 0.15
CA GLY A 243 -20.22 4.03 1.39
C GLY A 243 -19.67 5.21 2.17
N THR A 244 -18.56 4.97 2.85
CA THR A 244 -17.83 6.01 3.59
C THR A 244 -16.43 6.19 3.04
N TRP A 245 -15.97 7.43 3.03
CA TRP A 245 -14.61 7.74 2.64
C TRP A 245 -13.80 8.30 3.79
N GLU A 246 -12.52 8.05 3.75
CA GLU A 246 -11.54 8.63 4.64
C GLU A 246 -10.24 8.92 3.89
N LEU A 247 -9.41 9.81 4.44
CA LEU A 247 -8.06 10.04 3.96
C LEU A 247 -7.06 9.32 4.86
N GLY A 248 -6.05 8.74 4.23
CA GLY A 248 -4.95 8.08 4.89
C GLY A 248 -3.61 8.48 4.30
N PHE A 249 -2.58 7.80 4.74
CA PHE A 249 -1.23 7.92 4.21
C PHE A 249 -0.63 6.51 4.09
N ASN A 250 -0.09 6.17 2.92
CA ASN A 250 0.47 4.85 2.70
C ASN A 250 1.97 4.73 3.03
N GLY A 251 2.58 5.81 3.54
CA GLY A 251 4.01 5.93 3.81
C GLY A 251 4.75 6.77 2.76
N ARG A 252 4.11 7.03 1.61
CA ARG A 252 4.66 7.81 0.50
C ARG A 252 3.74 8.96 0.09
N LEU A 253 2.47 8.66 -0.11
CA LEU A 253 1.47 9.60 -0.63
C LEU A 253 0.20 9.58 0.22
N PRO A 254 -0.54 10.69 0.24
CA PRO A 254 -1.91 10.69 0.71
C PRO A 254 -2.74 9.68 -0.10
N VAL A 255 -3.66 9.00 0.55
CA VAL A 255 -4.57 8.05 -0.09
C VAL A 255 -6.02 8.37 0.25
N LEU A 256 -6.88 8.33 -0.75
CA LEU A 256 -8.32 8.32 -0.60
C LEU A 256 -8.78 6.86 -0.45
N ILE A 257 -9.42 6.56 0.66
CA ILE A 257 -9.92 5.23 0.99
C ILE A 257 -11.44 5.27 0.87
N LEU A 258 -11.99 4.42 0.01
CA LEU A 258 -13.43 4.23 -0.16
C LEU A 258 -13.85 2.89 0.44
N ASN A 259 -14.66 2.94 1.50
CA ASN A 259 -15.22 1.76 2.16
C ASN A 259 -16.65 1.57 1.66
N PHE A 260 -16.86 0.63 0.75
CA PHE A 260 -18.18 0.36 0.17
C PHE A 260 -19.10 -0.37 1.15
N ARG A 261 -20.42 -0.17 1.03
CA ARG A 261 -21.42 -0.84 1.88
C ARG A 261 -21.41 -2.38 1.77
N ASN A 262 -20.95 -2.92 0.64
CA ASN A 262 -20.79 -4.36 0.44
C ASN A 262 -19.56 -4.97 1.12
N GLY A 263 -18.77 -4.15 1.85
CA GLY A 263 -17.55 -4.56 2.55
C GLY A 263 -16.28 -4.51 1.72
N ASN A 264 -16.37 -4.15 0.44
CA ASN A 264 -15.19 -3.90 -0.39
C ASN A 264 -14.52 -2.58 0.00
N GLN A 265 -13.23 -2.47 -0.29
CA GLN A 265 -12.44 -1.27 -0.07
C GLN A 265 -11.62 -0.96 -1.34
N SER A 266 -11.56 0.31 -1.70
CA SER A 266 -10.66 0.81 -2.74
C SER A 266 -9.78 1.91 -2.18
N GLU A 267 -8.50 1.90 -2.57
CA GLU A 267 -7.50 2.90 -2.19
C GLU A 267 -6.95 3.58 -3.44
N TYR A 268 -6.89 4.92 -3.40
CA TYR A 268 -6.36 5.75 -4.49
C TYR A 268 -5.26 6.65 -3.97
N GLU A 269 -4.04 6.49 -4.47
CA GLU A 269 -2.95 7.44 -4.22
C GLU A 269 -3.29 8.80 -4.83
N LEU A 270 -3.19 9.84 -4.02
CA LEU A 270 -3.51 11.21 -4.41
C LEU A 270 -2.23 11.96 -4.76
N THR A 271 -2.19 12.56 -5.93
CA THR A 271 -1.13 13.48 -6.31
C THR A 271 -1.72 14.73 -6.96
N TYR A 272 -1.08 15.89 -6.69
CA TYR A 272 -1.40 17.16 -7.32
C TYR A 272 -0.16 17.70 -8.03
N LYS A 273 -0.23 17.81 -9.33
CA LYS A 273 0.86 18.27 -10.16
C LYS A 273 0.34 19.08 -11.34
N ASP A 274 1.01 20.19 -11.64
CA ASP A 274 0.65 21.06 -12.76
C ASP A 274 -0.84 21.50 -12.73
N GLN A 275 -1.34 21.84 -11.53
CA GLN A 275 -2.74 22.23 -11.27
C GLN A 275 -3.76 21.12 -11.64
N LYS A 276 -3.33 19.87 -11.58
CA LYS A 276 -4.17 18.71 -11.89
C LYS A 276 -4.12 17.70 -10.77
N THR A 277 -5.26 17.09 -10.52
CA THR A 277 -5.44 16.01 -9.55
C THR A 277 -5.32 14.66 -10.24
N TYR A 278 -4.61 13.75 -9.61
CA TYR A 278 -4.46 12.37 -10.07
C TYR A 278 -4.81 11.40 -8.96
N LEU A 279 -5.53 10.35 -9.32
CA LEU A 279 -5.84 9.20 -8.50
C LEU A 279 -5.15 7.98 -9.15
N ASN A 280 -4.21 7.34 -8.45
CA ASN A 280 -3.39 6.25 -8.99
C ASN A 280 -2.76 6.61 -10.36
N GLY A 281 -2.26 7.85 -10.50
CA GLY A 281 -1.67 8.35 -11.75
C GLY A 281 -2.67 8.73 -12.85
N THR A 282 -3.96 8.44 -12.67
CA THR A 282 -5.03 8.83 -13.62
C THR A 282 -5.56 10.20 -13.27
N ARG A 283 -5.67 11.08 -14.28
CA ARG A 283 -6.17 12.44 -14.09
C ARG A 283 -7.66 12.46 -13.79
N TYR A 284 -8.03 13.20 -12.73
CA TYR A 284 -9.42 13.54 -12.38
C TYR A 284 -9.62 15.05 -12.38
N PHE A 285 -10.80 15.48 -12.77
CA PHE A 285 -11.28 16.84 -12.58
C PHE A 285 -11.93 16.94 -11.21
N VAL A 286 -11.64 18.02 -10.50
CA VAL A 286 -12.21 18.30 -9.17
C VAL A 286 -13.25 19.40 -9.35
N LEU A 287 -14.50 19.10 -9.04
CA LEU A 287 -15.65 19.95 -9.27
C LEU A 287 -16.34 20.26 -7.94
N PHE A 288 -16.77 21.51 -7.79
CA PHE A 288 -17.41 22.06 -6.59
C PHE A 288 -18.71 22.78 -6.95
N ASP A 289 -19.43 23.22 -5.95
CA ASP A 289 -20.64 24.02 -6.07
C ASP A 289 -21.70 23.42 -7.03
N ASN A 290 -22.08 24.14 -8.08
CA ASN A 290 -23.14 23.72 -9.01
C ASN A 290 -22.79 22.45 -9.82
N GLU A 291 -21.51 22.17 -9.99
CA GLU A 291 -20.99 20.98 -10.68
C GLU A 291 -20.56 19.88 -9.70
N GLY A 292 -20.56 20.20 -8.41
CA GLY A 292 -20.21 19.30 -7.32
C GLY A 292 -21.30 18.27 -7.00
N PRO A 293 -21.08 17.46 -5.96
CA PRO A 293 -22.05 16.50 -5.50
C PRO A 293 -23.27 17.20 -4.86
N LYS A 294 -24.40 16.49 -4.88
CA LYS A 294 -25.59 16.90 -4.09
C LYS A 294 -25.58 16.17 -2.76
N CYS A 295 -24.71 16.62 -1.85
CA CYS A 295 -24.65 16.09 -0.51
C CYS A 295 -25.87 16.53 0.32
N HIS A 296 -26.56 15.60 0.94
CA HIS A 296 -27.73 15.83 1.79
C HIS A 296 -27.39 15.60 3.26
#